data_0c45f36f597ffb942b68e4f6b4a421de
#
_entry.id   0c45f36f597ffb942b68e4f6b4a421de
#
_cell.length_a   1.000
_cell.length_b   1.000
_cell.length_c   1.000
_cell.angle_alpha   90.00
_cell.angle_beta   90.00
_cell.angle_gamma   90.00
#
_symmetry.space_group_name_H-M   'P 1'
#
loop_
_entity.id
_entity.type
_entity.pdbx_description
1 polymer ?
#
loop_
_entity_poly.entity_id
_entity_poly.type
_entity_poly.pdbx_seq_one_letter_code
_entity_poly.pdbx_strand_id
1 'polypeptide(L)'
;MEFNRLLSSAISTYGEIDFKNENKEQAQKTKDNLSKSNYNLIKSEDELKKLIHKIEEVGELAIDTETNSLNPHLAKLVGISISFKIGEAYYVPLNHSNGKNLDEKNILKILKPLLEDKTIKKIGQNLKFDYIIFYHRGIEMKFLEDTMLMSYVLDAGKNKHNMDELSKIHLDHQTISYKDLVGTGKKQITFDDVDIDQAKDYAAEDADVTYRLYKKFLKDIKEEKLVNIYESFEKPMIEILAKMEISGIKLDKDFLIKLSKKFEKKIAELEKEIFKISKKKFK
;
A
#
# COMPACT_ATOMS: atom_id res chain seq x y z
N MET A 1 -4.20 15.89 21.84
CA MET A 1 -3.86 17.10 22.64
C MET A 1 -3.99 16.89 24.16
N GLU A 2 -4.82 15.99 24.64
CA GLU A 2 -4.98 15.72 26.09
C GLU A 2 -3.81 14.94 26.69
N PHE A 3 -3.18 14.05 25.92
CA PHE A 3 -2.05 13.25 26.39
C PHE A 3 -0.81 14.05 26.76
N ASN A 4 -0.53 15.16 26.08
CA ASN A 4 0.64 16.00 26.42
C ASN A 4 0.48 16.69 27.78
N ARG A 5 -0.75 17.04 28.19
CA ARG A 5 -1.02 17.57 29.53
C ARG A 5 -0.86 16.51 30.61
N LEU A 6 -1.35 15.29 30.36
CA LEU A 6 -1.19 14.14 31.26
C LEU A 6 0.28 13.76 31.41
N LEU A 7 1.02 13.74 30.30
CA LEU A 7 2.46 13.48 30.31
C LEU A 7 3.23 14.54 31.11
N SER A 8 2.96 15.83 30.88
CA SER A 8 3.58 16.93 31.64
C SER A 8 3.23 16.84 33.14
N SER A 9 2.00 16.48 33.48
CA SER A 9 1.56 16.29 34.87
C SER A 9 2.23 15.08 35.52
N ALA A 10 2.38 13.97 34.77
CA ALA A 10 3.07 12.79 35.26
C ALA A 10 4.57 13.06 35.49
N ILE A 11 5.22 13.73 34.54
CA ILE A 11 6.64 14.15 34.66
C ILE A 11 6.85 15.06 35.87
N SER A 12 5.94 16.03 36.10
CA SER A 12 6.05 16.93 37.26
C SER A 12 5.83 16.24 38.61
N THR A 13 5.09 15.12 38.62
CA THR A 13 4.73 14.39 39.87
C THR A 13 5.73 13.28 40.18
N TYR A 14 6.25 12.59 39.17
CA TYR A 14 7.05 11.36 39.33
C TYR A 14 8.49 11.50 38.77
N GLY A 15 8.86 12.66 38.23
CA GLY A 15 10.15 12.86 37.59
C GLY A 15 10.22 12.35 36.14
N GLU A 16 11.26 12.79 35.40
CA GLU A 16 11.52 12.27 34.05
C GLU A 16 11.98 10.81 34.12
N ILE A 17 11.22 9.93 33.45
CA ILE A 17 11.64 8.55 33.21
C ILE A 17 12.43 8.56 31.89
N ASP A 18 13.72 8.26 31.96
CA ASP A 18 14.60 8.25 30.80
C ASP A 18 14.42 6.97 29.98
N PHE A 19 13.49 6.98 29.02
CA PHE A 19 13.25 5.88 28.07
C PHE A 19 14.29 5.81 26.93
N LYS A 20 15.40 6.59 27.04
CA LYS A 20 16.29 6.83 25.91
C LYS A 20 17.37 5.77 25.65
N ASN A 21 17.57 4.79 26.51
CA ASN A 21 18.78 3.95 26.41
C ASN A 21 18.61 2.57 25.76
N GLU A 22 17.41 1.99 25.66
CA GLU A 22 17.26 0.65 25.06
C GLU A 22 17.03 0.66 23.54
N ASN A 23 16.53 1.77 22.98
CA ASN A 23 16.20 1.83 21.56
C ASN A 23 17.34 2.33 20.64
N LYS A 24 18.44 2.89 21.19
CA LYS A 24 19.49 3.48 20.35
C LYS A 24 20.39 2.46 19.65
N GLU A 25 20.66 1.32 20.25
CA GLU A 25 21.50 0.29 19.62
C GLU A 25 20.77 -0.49 18.51
N GLN A 26 19.45 -0.68 18.65
CA GLN A 26 18.65 -1.31 17.60
C GLN A 26 18.39 -0.35 16.43
N ALA A 27 18.12 0.94 16.72
CA ALA A 27 17.89 1.96 15.70
C ALA A 27 19.14 2.23 14.83
N GLN A 28 20.34 2.13 15.41
CA GLN A 28 21.59 2.34 14.67
C GLN A 28 21.90 1.19 13.72
N LYS A 29 21.56 -0.06 14.09
CA LYS A 29 21.72 -1.24 13.23
C LYS A 29 20.74 -1.27 12.06
N THR A 30 19.53 -0.72 12.23
CA THR A 30 18.54 -0.63 11.13
C THR A 30 18.90 0.45 10.12
N LYS A 31 19.40 1.61 10.54
CA LYS A 31 19.89 2.67 9.63
C LYS A 31 21.05 2.20 8.75
N ASP A 32 22.00 1.46 9.31
CA ASP A 32 23.14 0.92 8.55
C ASP A 32 22.73 -0.14 7.51
N ASN A 33 21.62 -0.85 7.74
CA ASN A 33 21.15 -1.90 6.84
C ASN A 33 20.37 -1.35 5.62
N LEU A 34 19.65 -0.23 5.75
CA LEU A 34 18.93 0.39 4.64
C LEU A 34 19.87 1.20 3.72
N SER A 35 20.93 1.79 4.26
CA SER A 35 21.97 2.49 3.48
C SER A 35 22.78 1.57 2.54
N LYS A 36 22.66 0.23 2.67
CA LYS A 36 23.34 -0.78 1.84
C LYS A 36 22.36 -1.53 0.91
N SER A 37 21.15 -1.01 0.69
CA SER A 37 20.17 -1.68 -0.15
C SER A 37 20.61 -1.70 -1.62
N ASN A 38 20.34 -2.83 -2.28
CA ASN A 38 20.65 -3.06 -3.69
C ASN A 38 19.34 -3.15 -4.49
N TYR A 39 18.98 -2.05 -5.14
CA TYR A 39 17.76 -1.93 -5.92
C TYR A 39 18.05 -2.02 -7.42
N ASN A 40 17.43 -2.98 -8.08
CA ASN A 40 17.78 -3.40 -9.42
C ASN A 40 16.61 -3.20 -10.39
N LEU A 41 16.92 -2.74 -11.61
CA LEU A 41 15.97 -2.69 -12.70
C LEU A 41 16.01 -4.01 -13.48
N ILE A 42 14.87 -4.65 -13.69
CA ILE A 42 14.74 -5.79 -14.59
C ILE A 42 14.65 -5.28 -16.03
N LYS A 43 15.60 -5.68 -16.86
CA LYS A 43 15.77 -5.18 -18.24
C LYS A 43 15.35 -6.18 -19.32
N SER A 44 15.06 -7.43 -18.92
CA SER A 44 14.67 -8.49 -19.84
C SER A 44 13.82 -9.57 -19.18
N GLU A 45 13.06 -10.32 -19.99
CA GLU A 45 12.29 -11.49 -19.55
C GLU A 45 13.18 -12.57 -18.94
N ASP A 46 14.40 -12.74 -19.43
CA ASP A 46 15.33 -13.75 -18.92
C ASP A 46 15.88 -13.39 -17.54
N GLU A 47 16.09 -12.10 -17.26
CA GLU A 47 16.40 -11.63 -15.90
C GLU A 47 15.25 -11.93 -14.94
N LEU A 48 13.99 -11.67 -15.37
CA LEU A 48 12.82 -11.99 -14.57
C LEU A 48 12.69 -13.48 -14.29
N LYS A 49 12.90 -14.35 -15.28
CA LYS A 49 12.88 -15.82 -15.09
C LYS A 49 13.93 -16.28 -14.08
N LYS A 50 15.15 -15.73 -14.14
CA LYS A 50 16.19 -16.01 -13.15
C LYS A 50 15.81 -15.57 -11.75
N LEU A 51 15.14 -14.41 -11.65
CA LEU A 51 14.62 -13.90 -10.38
C LEU A 51 13.55 -14.84 -9.80
N ILE A 52 12.63 -15.32 -10.63
CA ILE A 52 11.56 -16.25 -10.22
C ILE A 52 12.15 -17.53 -9.65
N HIS A 53 13.17 -18.14 -10.26
CA HIS A 53 13.82 -19.33 -9.72
C HIS A 53 14.37 -19.11 -8.30
N LYS A 54 14.96 -17.93 -8.04
CA LYS A 54 15.43 -17.60 -6.68
C LYS A 54 14.27 -17.45 -5.69
N ILE A 55 13.16 -16.87 -6.14
CA ILE A 55 11.96 -16.73 -5.31
C ILE A 55 11.35 -18.10 -4.99
N GLU A 56 11.31 -19.00 -5.95
CA GLU A 56 10.85 -20.39 -5.76
C GLU A 56 11.68 -21.13 -4.70
N GLU A 57 13.00 -20.92 -4.68
CA GLU A 57 13.88 -21.48 -3.65
C GLU A 57 13.59 -20.92 -2.25
N VAL A 58 13.22 -19.64 -2.16
CA VAL A 58 12.92 -18.95 -0.89
C VAL A 58 11.49 -19.25 -0.41
N GLY A 59 10.53 -19.43 -1.32
CA GLY A 59 9.13 -19.73 -1.04
C GLY A 59 8.29 -18.52 -0.60
N GLU A 60 8.81 -17.30 -0.72
CA GLU A 60 8.06 -16.07 -0.40
C GLU A 60 8.63 -14.85 -1.15
N LEU A 61 7.76 -13.87 -1.41
CA LEU A 61 8.14 -12.58 -1.98
C LEU A 61 7.23 -11.48 -1.45
N ALA A 62 7.78 -10.28 -1.27
CA ALA A 62 7.01 -9.05 -1.22
C ALA A 62 6.79 -8.56 -2.66
N ILE A 63 5.59 -8.09 -2.96
CA ILE A 63 5.19 -7.58 -4.27
C ILE A 63 4.33 -6.34 -4.09
N ASP A 64 4.55 -5.34 -4.91
CA ASP A 64 3.77 -4.12 -4.98
C ASP A 64 3.57 -3.70 -6.43
N THR A 65 2.47 -3.02 -6.74
CA THR A 65 2.13 -2.57 -8.08
C THR A 65 2.07 -1.05 -8.18
N GLU A 66 2.83 -0.50 -9.09
CA GLU A 66 2.79 0.91 -9.43
C GLU A 66 1.75 1.18 -10.53
N THR A 67 0.90 2.15 -10.28
CA THR A 67 -0.22 2.48 -11.15
C THR A 67 -0.39 3.99 -11.35
N ASN A 68 -1.08 4.39 -12.41
CA ASN A 68 -1.37 5.80 -12.67
C ASN A 68 -2.66 6.31 -11.99
N SER A 69 -3.34 5.47 -11.19
CA SER A 69 -4.61 5.80 -10.55
C SER A 69 -4.81 5.01 -9.26
N LEU A 70 -5.43 5.63 -8.26
CA LEU A 70 -5.84 4.97 -7.02
C LEU A 70 -7.10 4.10 -7.18
N ASN A 71 -7.75 4.12 -8.36
CA ASN A 71 -8.87 3.24 -8.64
C ASN A 71 -8.38 1.95 -9.31
N PRO A 72 -8.31 0.82 -8.60
CA PRO A 72 -7.74 -0.42 -9.13
C PRO A 72 -8.51 -1.02 -10.31
N HIS A 73 -9.78 -0.63 -10.51
CA HIS A 73 -10.61 -1.10 -11.62
C HIS A 73 -10.29 -0.40 -12.95
N LEU A 74 -9.69 0.79 -12.90
CA LEU A 74 -9.39 1.63 -14.07
C LEU A 74 -7.89 1.88 -14.24
N ALA A 75 -7.10 1.51 -13.26
CA ALA A 75 -5.68 1.81 -13.21
C ALA A 75 -4.89 1.07 -14.29
N LYS A 76 -4.02 1.82 -14.96
CA LYS A 76 -2.98 1.28 -15.83
C LYS A 76 -1.83 0.79 -14.94
N LEU A 77 -1.40 -0.44 -15.12
CA LEU A 77 -0.25 -0.98 -14.42
C LEU A 77 1.02 -0.39 -15.05
N VAL A 78 1.78 0.36 -14.27
CA VAL A 78 2.98 1.06 -14.74
C VAL A 78 4.24 0.24 -14.49
N GLY A 79 4.29 -0.45 -13.36
CA GLY A 79 5.39 -1.34 -13.02
C GLY A 79 5.05 -2.28 -11.87
N ILE A 80 5.95 -3.19 -11.58
CA ILE A 80 5.85 -4.16 -10.48
C ILE A 80 7.17 -4.15 -9.73
N SER A 81 7.14 -4.04 -8.41
CA SER A 81 8.30 -4.21 -7.56
C SER A 81 8.25 -5.53 -6.80
N ILE A 82 9.41 -6.13 -6.57
CA ILE A 82 9.55 -7.45 -5.96
C ILE A 82 10.76 -7.44 -5.02
N SER A 83 10.56 -7.96 -3.79
CA SER A 83 11.64 -8.27 -2.84
C SER A 83 11.40 -9.63 -2.20
N PHE A 84 12.45 -10.41 -2.03
CA PHE A 84 12.42 -11.72 -1.34
C PHE A 84 13.58 -11.87 -0.36
N LYS A 85 14.32 -10.79 -0.17
CA LYS A 85 15.46 -10.72 0.74
C LYS A 85 15.66 -9.29 1.21
N ILE A 86 15.85 -9.11 2.49
CA ILE A 86 16.12 -7.80 3.10
C ILE A 86 17.31 -7.10 2.43
N GLY A 87 17.09 -5.87 1.96
CA GLY A 87 18.09 -5.04 1.28
C GLY A 87 18.28 -5.37 -0.19
N GLU A 88 17.44 -6.22 -0.78
CA GLU A 88 17.51 -6.57 -2.20
C GLU A 88 16.09 -6.51 -2.80
N ALA A 89 15.90 -5.63 -3.76
CA ALA A 89 14.61 -5.48 -4.45
C ALA A 89 14.79 -5.17 -5.93
N TYR A 90 13.73 -5.41 -6.70
CA TYR A 90 13.72 -5.37 -8.15
C TYR A 90 12.50 -4.63 -8.65
N TYR A 91 12.68 -3.80 -9.67
CA TYR A 91 11.59 -3.12 -10.36
C TYR A 91 11.47 -3.59 -11.80
N VAL A 92 10.25 -3.89 -12.23
CA VAL A 92 9.88 -4.34 -13.58
C VAL A 92 9.08 -3.23 -14.24
N PRO A 93 9.67 -2.39 -15.14
CA PRO A 93 8.97 -1.30 -15.82
C PRO A 93 8.10 -1.86 -16.95
N LEU A 94 6.83 -1.44 -17.01
CA LEU A 94 5.85 -1.96 -17.97
C LEU A 94 5.26 -0.89 -18.88
N ASN A 95 4.78 0.21 -18.32
CA ASN A 95 4.03 1.21 -19.08
C ASN A 95 4.38 2.65 -18.69
N HIS A 96 5.64 2.94 -18.48
CA HIS A 96 6.10 4.33 -18.38
C HIS A 96 5.97 5.05 -19.73
N SER A 97 5.69 6.35 -19.67
CA SER A 97 5.60 7.21 -20.85
C SER A 97 6.96 7.38 -21.55
N ASN A 98 8.05 7.32 -20.77
CA ASN A 98 9.43 7.46 -21.24
C ASN A 98 10.27 6.26 -20.81
N GLY A 99 11.36 6.00 -21.55
CA GLY A 99 12.29 4.93 -21.22
C GLY A 99 11.91 3.56 -21.81
N LYS A 100 12.67 2.53 -21.42
CA LYS A 100 12.52 1.18 -21.97
C LYS A 100 11.63 0.33 -21.08
N ASN A 101 10.41 0.09 -21.52
CA ASN A 101 9.46 -0.81 -20.88
C ASN A 101 9.62 -2.25 -21.37
N LEU A 102 9.19 -3.21 -20.53
CA LEU A 102 8.98 -4.59 -20.93
C LEU A 102 7.52 -4.80 -21.38
N ASP A 103 7.28 -5.83 -22.18
CA ASP A 103 5.92 -6.15 -22.64
C ASP A 103 5.05 -6.69 -21.48
N GLU A 104 4.00 -5.95 -21.11
CA GLU A 104 3.13 -6.28 -19.98
C GLU A 104 2.56 -7.70 -20.10
N LYS A 105 2.10 -8.11 -21.31
CA LYS A 105 1.47 -9.41 -21.51
C LYS A 105 2.46 -10.56 -21.28
N ASN A 106 3.67 -10.41 -21.77
CA ASN A 106 4.72 -11.41 -21.60
C ASN A 106 5.16 -11.50 -20.15
N ILE A 107 5.36 -10.38 -19.49
CA ILE A 107 5.75 -10.33 -18.06
C ILE A 107 4.66 -10.96 -17.18
N LEU A 108 3.40 -10.61 -17.38
CA LEU A 108 2.30 -11.19 -16.62
C LEU A 108 2.15 -12.70 -16.88
N LYS A 109 2.38 -13.16 -18.12
CA LYS A 109 2.40 -14.60 -18.44
C LYS A 109 3.51 -15.34 -17.68
N ILE A 110 4.68 -14.71 -17.54
CA ILE A 110 5.81 -15.28 -16.80
C ILE A 110 5.54 -15.28 -15.29
N LEU A 111 4.96 -14.21 -14.74
CA LEU A 111 4.65 -14.09 -13.31
C LEU A 111 3.43 -14.91 -12.87
N LYS A 112 2.48 -15.19 -13.76
CA LYS A 112 1.23 -15.87 -13.42
C LYS A 112 1.42 -17.17 -12.64
N PRO A 113 2.25 -18.14 -13.06
CA PRO A 113 2.46 -19.37 -12.30
C PRO A 113 2.94 -19.10 -10.86
N LEU A 114 3.88 -18.17 -10.68
CA LEU A 114 4.40 -17.78 -9.37
C LEU A 114 3.31 -17.16 -8.48
N LEU A 115 2.50 -16.25 -9.03
CA LEU A 115 1.49 -15.53 -8.27
C LEU A 115 0.29 -16.42 -7.89
N GLU A 116 -0.05 -17.41 -8.70
CA GLU A 116 -1.13 -18.36 -8.45
C GLU A 116 -0.68 -19.59 -7.64
N ASP A 117 0.62 -19.74 -7.37
CA ASP A 117 1.13 -20.86 -6.58
C ASP A 117 0.70 -20.72 -5.11
N LYS A 118 0.11 -21.80 -4.56
CA LYS A 118 -0.37 -21.86 -3.18
C LYS A 118 0.74 -22.16 -2.15
N THR A 119 1.95 -22.47 -2.60
CA THR A 119 3.09 -22.79 -1.73
C THR A 119 4.01 -21.58 -1.52
N ILE A 120 3.95 -20.61 -2.41
CA ILE A 120 4.76 -19.39 -2.36
C ILE A 120 3.93 -18.24 -1.76
N LYS A 121 4.41 -17.62 -0.71
CA LYS A 121 3.72 -16.49 -0.06
C LYS A 121 3.89 -15.21 -0.87
N LYS A 122 2.79 -14.51 -1.11
CA LYS A 122 2.77 -13.14 -1.65
C LYS A 122 2.47 -12.18 -0.52
N ILE A 123 3.42 -11.34 -0.24
CA ILE A 123 3.40 -10.35 0.84
C ILE A 123 3.18 -8.98 0.22
N GLY A 124 2.28 -8.17 0.76
CA GLY A 124 2.07 -6.80 0.31
C GLY A 124 1.68 -5.87 1.44
N GLN A 125 1.59 -4.60 1.13
CA GLN A 125 1.06 -3.55 2.00
C GLN A 125 -0.26 -3.05 1.43
N ASN A 126 -1.41 -3.35 2.04
CA ASN A 126 -2.74 -3.16 1.44
C ASN A 126 -2.92 -4.01 0.16
N LEU A 127 -2.50 -5.26 0.24
CA LEU A 127 -2.41 -6.22 -0.88
C LEU A 127 -3.73 -6.43 -1.64
N LYS A 128 -4.87 -6.05 -1.04
CA LYS A 128 -6.16 -6.06 -1.72
C LYS A 128 -6.14 -5.23 -3.01
N PHE A 129 -5.45 -4.09 -3.02
CA PHE A 129 -5.31 -3.24 -4.20
C PHE A 129 -4.59 -3.99 -5.33
N ASP A 130 -3.44 -4.59 -5.03
CA ASP A 130 -2.63 -5.34 -6.00
C ASP A 130 -3.35 -6.59 -6.48
N TYR A 131 -4.06 -7.28 -5.58
CA TYR A 131 -4.92 -8.40 -5.93
C TYR A 131 -5.93 -8.03 -7.02
N ILE A 132 -6.61 -6.88 -6.91
CA ILE A 132 -7.60 -6.41 -7.89
C ILE A 132 -6.89 -6.05 -9.22
N ILE A 133 -5.74 -5.41 -9.17
CA ILE A 133 -4.91 -5.09 -10.35
C ILE A 133 -4.55 -6.36 -11.14
N PHE A 134 -4.07 -7.40 -10.44
CA PHE A 134 -3.72 -8.68 -11.06
C PHE A 134 -4.94 -9.47 -11.51
N TYR A 135 -6.03 -9.43 -10.76
CA TYR A 135 -7.28 -10.12 -11.10
C TYR A 135 -7.86 -9.63 -12.42
N HIS A 136 -7.88 -8.31 -12.67
CA HIS A 136 -8.32 -7.73 -13.95
C HIS A 136 -7.43 -8.12 -15.14
N ARG A 137 -6.24 -8.65 -14.85
CA ARG A 137 -5.29 -9.16 -15.84
C ARG A 137 -5.29 -10.69 -15.93
N GLY A 138 -6.27 -11.35 -15.32
CA GLY A 138 -6.47 -12.80 -15.36
C GLY A 138 -5.51 -13.58 -14.47
N ILE A 139 -5.01 -12.98 -13.39
CA ILE A 139 -4.15 -13.61 -12.38
C ILE A 139 -4.87 -13.57 -11.03
N GLU A 140 -5.18 -14.73 -10.47
CA GLU A 140 -5.77 -14.86 -9.15
C GLU A 140 -4.69 -15.23 -8.12
N MET A 141 -4.14 -14.23 -7.46
CA MET A 141 -3.06 -14.43 -6.47
C MET A 141 -3.51 -15.36 -5.35
N LYS A 142 -2.60 -16.22 -4.88
CA LYS A 142 -2.83 -17.18 -3.79
C LYS A 142 -1.78 -17.04 -2.70
N PHE A 143 -2.09 -17.49 -1.49
CA PHE A 143 -1.25 -17.45 -0.30
C PHE A 143 -0.80 -16.01 0.03
N LEU A 144 -1.80 -15.19 0.38
CA LEU A 144 -1.64 -13.75 0.61
C LEU A 144 -1.24 -13.46 2.06
N GLU A 145 -0.35 -12.48 2.24
CA GLU A 145 0.05 -11.92 3.52
C GLU A 145 0.03 -10.38 3.42
N ASP A 146 -0.51 -9.66 4.39
CA ASP A 146 -0.67 -8.21 4.33
C ASP A 146 -0.13 -7.53 5.57
N THR A 147 0.91 -6.70 5.40
CA THR A 147 1.58 -6.00 6.49
C THR A 147 0.71 -4.91 7.12
N MET A 148 -0.21 -4.29 6.38
CA MET A 148 -1.17 -3.34 6.91
C MET A 148 -2.12 -4.04 7.89
N LEU A 149 -2.66 -5.21 7.53
CA LEU A 149 -3.55 -5.99 8.39
C LEU A 149 -2.80 -6.57 9.60
N MET A 150 -1.55 -7.03 9.42
CA MET A 150 -0.71 -7.46 10.54
C MET A 150 -0.50 -6.34 11.55
N SER A 151 -0.18 -5.14 11.08
CA SER A 151 -0.05 -3.96 11.92
C SER A 151 -1.36 -3.59 12.62
N TYR A 152 -2.49 -3.74 11.93
CA TYR A 152 -3.81 -3.48 12.51
C TYR A 152 -4.12 -4.46 13.65
N VAL A 153 -3.80 -5.74 13.50
CA VAL A 153 -3.98 -6.75 14.56
C VAL A 153 -3.11 -6.46 15.77
N LEU A 154 -1.86 -5.99 15.55
CA LEU A 154 -0.93 -5.67 16.64
C LEU A 154 -1.31 -4.40 17.40
N ASP A 155 -1.70 -3.34 16.69
CA ASP A 155 -1.77 -1.98 17.24
C ASP A 155 -3.01 -1.21 16.78
N ALA A 156 -4.19 -1.87 16.71
CA ALA A 156 -5.45 -1.24 16.30
C ALA A 156 -5.72 0.07 17.06
N GLY A 157 -5.91 1.16 16.31
CA GLY A 157 -6.25 2.48 16.87
C GLY A 157 -5.08 3.27 17.48
N LYS A 158 -3.85 2.74 17.52
CA LYS A 158 -2.68 3.48 18.03
C LYS A 158 -2.03 4.37 16.97
N ASN A 159 -1.90 3.85 15.74
CA ASN A 159 -1.17 4.49 14.64
C ASN A 159 -1.95 4.43 13.34
N LYS A 160 -1.52 5.19 12.34
CA LYS A 160 -1.90 4.94 10.95
C LYS A 160 -1.15 3.70 10.47
N HIS A 161 -1.83 2.86 9.70
CA HIS A 161 -1.27 1.61 9.18
C HIS A 161 -0.73 1.76 7.74
N ASN A 162 -0.39 2.98 7.30
CA ASN A 162 0.28 3.21 6.03
C ASN A 162 1.78 2.92 6.14
N MET A 163 2.42 2.63 5.02
CA MET A 163 3.82 2.21 4.97
C MET A 163 4.78 3.23 5.55
N ASP A 164 4.62 4.52 5.24
CA ASP A 164 5.50 5.60 5.75
C ASP A 164 5.53 5.64 7.28
N GLU A 165 4.34 5.55 7.92
CA GLU A 165 4.23 5.57 9.37
C GLU A 165 4.81 4.28 9.98
N LEU A 166 4.49 3.12 9.39
CA LEU A 166 4.99 1.83 9.86
C LEU A 166 6.50 1.71 9.71
N SER A 167 7.07 2.16 8.60
CA SER A 167 8.52 2.19 8.36
C SER A 167 9.22 3.08 9.40
N LYS A 168 8.68 4.27 9.65
CA LYS A 168 9.22 5.19 10.64
C LYS A 168 9.20 4.62 12.06
N ILE A 169 8.06 4.00 12.47
CA ILE A 169 7.89 3.46 13.83
C ILE A 169 8.72 2.20 14.04
N HIS A 170 8.66 1.27 13.09
CA HIS A 170 9.17 -0.09 13.30
C HIS A 170 10.56 -0.33 12.72
N LEU A 171 11.00 0.49 11.76
CA LEU A 171 12.31 0.36 11.09
C LEU A 171 13.21 1.59 11.30
N ASP A 172 12.73 2.65 11.96
CA ASP A 172 13.40 3.96 12.08
C ASP A 172 13.87 4.49 10.71
N HIS A 173 13.06 4.24 9.68
CA HIS A 173 13.34 4.60 8.30
C HIS A 173 12.26 5.51 7.73
N GLN A 174 12.69 6.59 7.07
CA GLN A 174 11.82 7.48 6.33
C GLN A 174 11.87 7.08 4.86
N THR A 175 10.76 6.61 4.33
CA THR A 175 10.59 6.22 2.93
C THR A 175 10.65 7.40 1.98
N ILE A 176 10.93 7.15 0.71
CA ILE A 176 10.83 8.14 -0.37
C ILE A 176 9.36 8.56 -0.47
N SER A 177 9.09 9.86 -0.35
CA SER A 177 7.70 10.34 -0.39
C SER A 177 7.15 10.32 -1.83
N TYR A 178 5.95 9.74 -2.02
CA TYR A 178 5.25 9.80 -3.31
C TYR A 178 5.08 11.23 -3.83
N LYS A 179 4.86 12.21 -2.93
CA LYS A 179 4.72 13.63 -3.30
C LYS A 179 6.02 14.24 -3.83
N ASP A 180 7.15 13.80 -3.34
CA ASP A 180 8.46 14.26 -3.83
C ASP A 180 8.74 13.71 -5.23
N LEU A 181 8.21 12.51 -5.54
CA LEU A 181 8.35 11.85 -6.81
C LEU A 181 7.45 12.48 -7.91
N VAL A 182 6.16 12.66 -7.62
CA VAL A 182 5.17 13.12 -8.63
C VAL A 182 4.85 14.62 -8.54
N GLY A 183 5.33 15.31 -7.51
CA GLY A 183 5.01 16.71 -7.24
C GLY A 183 3.63 16.92 -6.63
N THR A 184 3.22 18.20 -6.51
CA THR A 184 1.94 18.60 -5.90
C THR A 184 1.25 19.69 -6.70
N GLY A 185 -0.08 19.77 -6.57
CA GLY A 185 -0.89 20.84 -7.16
C GLY A 185 -1.01 20.74 -8.68
N LYS A 186 -1.00 21.89 -9.39
CA LYS A 186 -1.24 21.95 -10.85
C LYS A 186 -0.11 21.35 -11.71
N LYS A 187 1.05 21.11 -11.12
CA LYS A 187 2.21 20.52 -11.81
C LYS A 187 2.43 19.05 -11.46
N GLN A 188 1.50 18.46 -10.72
CA GLN A 188 1.57 17.06 -10.38
C GLN A 188 1.47 16.20 -11.64
N ILE A 189 2.40 15.27 -11.80
CA ILE A 189 2.41 14.26 -12.85
C ILE A 189 1.82 12.95 -12.34
N THR A 190 1.53 12.03 -13.24
CA THR A 190 1.16 10.65 -12.87
C THR A 190 2.40 9.76 -12.81
N PHE A 191 2.32 8.61 -12.14
CA PHE A 191 3.48 7.74 -11.93
C PHE A 191 4.08 7.23 -13.24
N ASP A 192 3.29 7.08 -14.29
CA ASP A 192 3.76 6.68 -15.61
C ASP A 192 4.64 7.74 -16.31
N ASP A 193 4.60 9.00 -15.86
CA ASP A 193 5.47 10.08 -16.35
C ASP A 193 6.77 10.22 -15.54
N VAL A 194 6.92 9.49 -14.43
CA VAL A 194 8.14 9.46 -13.61
C VAL A 194 9.27 8.75 -14.36
N ASP A 195 10.49 9.28 -14.24
CA ASP A 195 11.70 8.63 -14.78
C ASP A 195 11.86 7.21 -14.19
N ILE A 196 12.23 6.24 -15.04
CA ILE A 196 12.32 4.82 -14.65
C ILE A 196 13.33 4.60 -13.51
N ASP A 197 14.45 5.32 -13.48
CA ASP A 197 15.43 5.14 -12.39
C ASP A 197 14.90 5.68 -11.06
N GLN A 198 14.18 6.80 -11.07
CA GLN A 198 13.51 7.32 -9.88
C GLN A 198 12.35 6.41 -9.45
N ALA A 199 11.54 5.94 -10.39
CA ALA A 199 10.47 4.98 -10.14
C ALA A 199 11.00 3.66 -9.57
N LYS A 200 12.14 3.17 -10.07
CA LYS A 200 12.84 1.99 -9.57
C LYS A 200 13.25 2.18 -8.10
N ASP A 201 13.85 3.31 -7.75
CA ASP A 201 14.33 3.52 -6.39
C ASP A 201 13.16 3.60 -5.40
N TYR A 202 12.08 4.29 -5.76
CA TYR A 202 10.85 4.38 -4.99
C TYR A 202 10.17 3.00 -4.83
N ALA A 203 9.81 2.35 -5.93
CA ALA A 203 9.05 1.11 -5.91
C ALA A 203 9.83 -0.08 -5.30
N ALA A 204 11.15 -0.15 -5.55
CA ALA A 204 11.99 -1.17 -4.94
C ALA A 204 12.17 -0.96 -3.42
N GLU A 205 12.20 0.30 -2.96
CA GLU A 205 12.17 0.62 -1.52
C GLU A 205 10.88 0.12 -0.89
N ASP A 206 9.72 0.38 -1.52
CA ASP A 206 8.41 -0.05 -1.01
C ASP A 206 8.32 -1.58 -0.86
N ALA A 207 8.83 -2.34 -1.83
CA ALA A 207 8.90 -3.80 -1.74
C ALA A 207 9.86 -4.30 -0.64
N ASP A 208 11.05 -3.69 -0.47
CA ASP A 208 12.01 -4.05 0.57
C ASP A 208 11.47 -3.71 1.97
N VAL A 209 10.89 -2.51 2.13
CA VAL A 209 10.27 -2.07 3.39
C VAL A 209 9.10 -3.01 3.76
N THR A 210 8.24 -3.34 2.81
CA THR A 210 7.14 -4.30 3.01
C THR A 210 7.67 -5.65 3.47
N TYR A 211 8.73 -6.17 2.85
CA TYR A 211 9.32 -7.44 3.27
C TYR A 211 9.91 -7.38 4.68
N ARG A 212 10.60 -6.28 5.04
CA ARG A 212 11.14 -6.05 6.41
C ARG A 212 10.02 -5.97 7.44
N LEU A 213 8.97 -5.20 7.17
CA LEU A 213 7.80 -5.09 8.05
C LEU A 213 7.14 -6.45 8.26
N TYR A 214 6.96 -7.23 7.19
CA TYR A 214 6.43 -8.59 7.30
C TYR A 214 7.25 -9.47 8.24
N LYS A 215 8.58 -9.50 8.08
CA LYS A 215 9.45 -10.31 8.95
C LYS A 215 9.34 -9.91 10.42
N LYS A 216 9.24 -8.61 10.68
CA LYS A 216 9.05 -8.09 12.03
C LYS A 216 7.67 -8.45 12.57
N PHE A 217 6.60 -8.10 11.86
CA PHE A 217 5.23 -8.31 12.33
C PHE A 217 4.87 -9.79 12.48
N LEU A 218 5.40 -10.67 11.64
CA LEU A 218 5.22 -12.11 11.79
C LEU A 218 5.78 -12.62 13.13
N LYS A 219 6.91 -12.07 13.57
CA LYS A 219 7.48 -12.37 14.88
C LYS A 219 6.59 -11.82 15.99
N ASP A 220 6.24 -10.54 15.92
CA ASP A 220 5.45 -9.84 16.93
C ASP A 220 4.06 -10.49 17.11
N ILE A 221 3.35 -10.84 16.04
CA ILE A 221 2.05 -11.54 16.08
C ILE A 221 2.16 -12.89 16.81
N LYS A 222 3.26 -13.63 16.61
CA LYS A 222 3.49 -14.91 17.30
C LYS A 222 3.75 -14.71 18.78
N GLU A 223 4.59 -13.74 19.14
CA GLU A 223 4.94 -13.40 20.53
C GLU A 223 3.71 -12.92 21.30
N GLU A 224 2.88 -12.06 20.69
CA GLU A 224 1.63 -11.55 21.26
C GLU A 224 0.45 -12.57 21.21
N LYS A 225 0.65 -13.76 20.63
CA LYS A 225 -0.36 -14.83 20.46
C LYS A 225 -1.58 -14.40 19.64
N LEU A 226 -1.39 -13.50 18.68
CA LEU A 226 -2.44 -12.95 17.82
C LEU A 226 -2.61 -13.69 16.48
N VAL A 227 -1.86 -14.79 16.27
CA VAL A 227 -1.87 -15.57 15.02
C VAL A 227 -3.29 -15.98 14.62
N ASN A 228 -4.10 -16.44 15.57
CA ASN A 228 -5.46 -16.91 15.27
C ASN A 228 -6.37 -15.75 14.78
N ILE A 229 -6.21 -14.56 15.34
CA ILE A 229 -6.99 -13.38 14.91
C ILE A 229 -6.59 -13.02 13.46
N TYR A 230 -5.29 -12.94 13.19
CA TYR A 230 -4.79 -12.62 11.85
C TYR A 230 -5.22 -13.66 10.81
N GLU A 231 -4.95 -14.94 11.05
CA GLU A 231 -5.21 -16.02 10.08
C GLU A 231 -6.70 -16.30 9.86
N SER A 232 -7.54 -16.19 10.92
CA SER A 232 -8.94 -16.59 10.85
C SER A 232 -9.90 -15.45 10.49
N PHE A 233 -9.53 -14.20 10.77
CA PHE A 233 -10.42 -13.05 10.58
C PHE A 233 -9.87 -12.05 9.56
N GLU A 234 -8.67 -11.52 9.75
CA GLU A 234 -8.16 -10.40 8.95
C GLU A 234 -7.65 -10.86 7.57
N LYS A 235 -6.81 -11.86 7.53
CA LYS A 235 -6.20 -12.35 6.29
C LYS A 235 -7.23 -12.82 5.24
N PRO A 236 -8.29 -13.59 5.58
CA PRO A 236 -9.30 -13.98 4.60
C PRO A 236 -10.08 -12.80 4.00
N MET A 237 -10.14 -11.66 4.71
CA MET A 237 -10.84 -10.47 4.24
C MET A 237 -10.18 -9.85 3.00
N ILE A 238 -8.89 -10.07 2.75
CA ILE A 238 -8.20 -9.58 1.55
C ILE A 238 -8.95 -10.04 0.30
N GLU A 239 -9.12 -11.36 0.16
CA GLU A 239 -9.76 -11.96 -1.02
C GLU A 239 -11.27 -11.71 -1.04
N ILE A 240 -11.95 -11.77 0.11
CA ILE A 240 -13.39 -11.56 0.23
C ILE A 240 -13.75 -10.13 -0.21
N LEU A 241 -13.08 -9.12 0.36
CA LEU A 241 -13.35 -7.72 0.04
C LEU A 241 -12.96 -7.39 -1.40
N ALA A 242 -11.84 -7.93 -1.89
CA ALA A 242 -11.46 -7.77 -3.30
C ALA A 242 -12.54 -8.30 -4.25
N LYS A 243 -13.07 -9.51 -3.99
CA LYS A 243 -14.15 -10.10 -4.80
C LYS A 243 -15.46 -9.32 -4.70
N MET A 244 -15.79 -8.77 -3.54
CA MET A 244 -16.95 -7.89 -3.38
C MET A 244 -16.78 -6.61 -4.22
N GLU A 245 -15.62 -5.97 -4.19
CA GLU A 245 -15.34 -4.76 -4.97
C GLU A 245 -15.34 -5.04 -6.49
N ILE A 246 -14.76 -6.17 -6.92
CA ILE A 246 -14.78 -6.61 -8.32
C ILE A 246 -16.20 -6.87 -8.80
N SER A 247 -17.05 -7.51 -8.00
CA SER A 247 -18.44 -7.78 -8.32
C SER A 247 -19.29 -6.52 -8.39
N GLY A 248 -18.93 -5.51 -7.59
CA GLY A 248 -19.63 -4.23 -7.52
C GLY A 248 -21.06 -4.33 -6.96
N ILE A 249 -21.80 -3.23 -7.10
CA ILE A 249 -23.19 -3.10 -6.64
C ILE A 249 -24.09 -2.70 -7.81
N LYS A 250 -25.23 -3.37 -7.94
CA LYS A 250 -26.25 -2.99 -8.93
C LYS A 250 -26.99 -1.72 -8.45
N LEU A 251 -26.93 -0.66 -9.25
CA LEU A 251 -27.63 0.58 -9.00
C LEU A 251 -28.82 0.73 -9.94
N ASP A 252 -29.98 1.16 -9.42
CA ASP A 252 -31.11 1.61 -10.21
C ASP A 252 -30.88 3.06 -10.66
N LYS A 253 -30.29 3.21 -11.85
CA LYS A 253 -29.96 4.51 -12.44
C LYS A 253 -31.20 5.38 -12.68
N ASP A 254 -32.30 4.76 -13.11
CA ASP A 254 -33.51 5.49 -13.42
C ASP A 254 -34.17 6.05 -12.17
N PHE A 255 -34.20 5.27 -11.10
CA PHE A 255 -34.62 5.76 -9.78
C PHE A 255 -33.77 6.93 -9.31
N LEU A 256 -32.44 6.83 -9.38
CA LEU A 256 -31.52 7.89 -8.95
C LEU A 256 -31.70 9.17 -9.77
N ILE A 257 -31.91 9.07 -11.08
CA ILE A 257 -32.19 10.23 -11.94
C ILE A 257 -33.50 10.91 -11.54
N LYS A 258 -34.56 10.12 -11.29
CA LYS A 258 -35.87 10.64 -10.83
C LYS A 258 -35.73 11.33 -9.46
N LEU A 259 -34.98 10.72 -8.54
CA LEU A 259 -34.73 11.25 -7.22
C LEU A 259 -33.93 12.56 -7.27
N SER A 260 -32.89 12.64 -8.10
CA SER A 260 -32.09 13.83 -8.34
C SER A 260 -32.96 15.00 -8.82
N LYS A 261 -33.81 14.77 -9.83
CA LYS A 261 -34.76 15.79 -10.33
C LYS A 261 -35.78 16.24 -9.27
N LYS A 262 -36.22 15.32 -8.40
CA LYS A 262 -37.12 15.65 -7.29
C LYS A 262 -36.42 16.55 -6.26
N PHE A 263 -35.16 16.24 -5.92
CA PHE A 263 -34.36 17.05 -5.00
C PHE A 263 -34.05 18.41 -5.57
N GLU A 264 -33.68 18.52 -6.85
CA GLU A 264 -33.44 19.79 -7.53
C GLU A 264 -34.64 20.75 -7.42
N LYS A 265 -35.86 20.24 -7.71
CA LYS A 265 -37.10 21.02 -7.54
C LYS A 265 -37.30 21.45 -6.09
N LYS A 266 -37.13 20.52 -5.14
CA LYS A 266 -37.33 20.81 -3.72
C LYS A 266 -36.32 21.82 -3.16
N ILE A 267 -35.06 21.72 -3.58
CA ILE A 267 -34.03 22.70 -3.24
C ILE A 267 -34.40 24.09 -3.76
N ALA A 268 -34.82 24.19 -5.04
CA ALA A 268 -35.22 25.45 -5.63
C ALA A 268 -36.46 26.08 -4.96
N GLU A 269 -37.41 25.27 -4.48
CA GLU A 269 -38.55 25.75 -3.68
C GLU A 269 -38.10 26.26 -2.34
N LEU A 270 -37.29 25.51 -1.61
CA LEU A 270 -36.76 25.88 -0.30
C LEU A 270 -35.88 27.15 -0.36
N GLU A 271 -35.03 27.27 -1.38
CA GLU A 271 -34.24 28.48 -1.60
C GLU A 271 -35.11 29.73 -1.78
N LYS A 272 -36.20 29.61 -2.55
CA LYS A 272 -37.17 30.73 -2.71
C LYS A 272 -37.83 31.11 -1.40
N GLU A 273 -38.21 30.13 -0.57
CA GLU A 273 -38.79 30.36 0.75
C GLU A 273 -37.78 31.05 1.69
N ILE A 274 -36.56 30.57 1.73
CA ILE A 274 -35.47 31.14 2.54
C ILE A 274 -35.20 32.58 2.11
N PHE A 275 -35.05 32.85 0.81
CA PHE A 275 -34.83 34.22 0.33
C PHE A 275 -36.02 35.15 0.61
N LYS A 276 -37.25 34.65 0.61
CA LYS A 276 -38.43 35.40 0.99
C LYS A 276 -38.42 35.76 2.47
N ILE A 277 -38.06 34.83 3.34
CA ILE A 277 -37.97 35.01 4.80
C ILE A 277 -36.81 35.96 5.16
N SER A 278 -35.65 35.72 4.61
CA SER A 278 -34.42 36.47 4.90
C SER A 278 -34.39 37.88 4.27
N LYS A 279 -35.29 38.13 3.29
CA LYS A 279 -35.30 39.34 2.45
C LYS A 279 -33.97 39.63 1.72
N LYS A 280 -33.06 38.66 1.66
CA LYS A 280 -31.76 38.76 1.02
C LYS A 280 -31.45 37.46 0.26
N LYS A 281 -30.85 37.60 -0.95
CA LYS A 281 -30.21 36.50 -1.65
C LYS A 281 -28.80 36.34 -1.10
N PHE A 282 -28.44 35.14 -0.68
CA PHE A 282 -27.09 34.75 -0.28
C PHE A 282 -26.69 33.42 -0.93
N LYS A 283 -25.41 33.14 -1.03
CA LYS A 283 -24.86 31.85 -1.47
C LYS A 283 -24.56 30.96 -0.29
#